data_91e40b1d96130e13834c24f1d6e5b9b3
#
_entry.id   91e40b1d96130e13834c24f1d6e5b9b3
#
_cell.length_a   1.000
_cell.length_b   1.000
_cell.length_c   1.000
_cell.angle_alpha   90.00
_cell.angle_beta   90.00
_cell.angle_gamma   90.00
#
_symmetry.space_group_name_H-M   'P 1'
#
loop_
_entity.id
_entity.type
_entity.pdbx_description
1 polymer ?
#
loop_
_entity_poly.entity_id
_entity_poly.type
_entity_poly.pdbx_seq_one_letter_code
_entity_poly.pdbx_strand_id
1 'polypeptide(L)'
;VQTCALPISTYLDYIVRLTLALVLGGAIGIEREYRAKEAGFRTHFLVALGSALFCVVSQFGFGIDLKDSSRVAAQVVSGIGFLGAGTIIFQKNVVRGLTTAAGLWVTAAIGLACGTGMFVAATIATVMVLLGLEVINALIPQLGMSTVELSFSAPTTESVREFIAHMRHDGMDVQLYE
;
A
#
# COMPACT_ATOMS: atom_id res chain seq x y z
N VAL A 1 35.79 11.63 18.25
CA VAL A 1 34.71 11.85 17.25
C VAL A 1 35.41 12.25 15.93
N GLN A 2 35.79 11.25 15.11
CA GLN A 2 36.28 11.55 13.77
C GLN A 2 35.06 11.86 12.90
N THR A 3 34.81 13.13 12.65
CA THR A 3 34.02 13.60 11.54
C THR A 3 34.81 13.31 10.26
N CYS A 4 34.84 12.04 9.84
CA CYS A 4 35.33 11.67 8.53
C CYS A 4 34.30 12.23 7.53
N ALA A 5 34.64 13.34 6.85
CA ALA A 5 33.85 13.86 5.77
C ALA A 5 33.72 12.75 4.73
N LEU A 6 32.54 12.17 4.62
CA LEU A 6 32.26 11.16 3.59
C LEU A 6 32.51 11.79 2.21
N PRO A 7 33.10 11.06 1.28
CA PRO A 7 33.29 11.58 -0.08
C PRO A 7 31.94 11.97 -0.71
N ILE A 8 31.92 12.99 -1.54
CA ILE A 8 30.72 13.54 -2.19
C ILE A 8 29.95 12.43 -2.91
N SER A 9 30.65 11.44 -3.48
CA SER A 9 30.06 10.24 -4.10
C SER A 9 29.14 9.45 -3.16
N THR A 10 29.46 9.39 -1.87
CA THR A 10 28.65 8.68 -0.87
C THR A 10 27.34 9.42 -0.57
N TYR A 11 27.38 10.75 -0.50
CA TYR A 11 26.17 11.55 -0.32
C TYR A 11 25.22 11.44 -1.54
N LEU A 12 25.79 11.45 -2.74
CA LEU A 12 25.04 11.25 -3.97
C LEU A 12 24.37 9.85 -4.00
N ASP A 13 25.07 8.83 -3.54
CA ASP A 13 24.50 7.48 -3.43
C ASP A 13 23.29 7.45 -2.48
N TYR A 14 23.37 8.09 -1.33
CA TYR A 14 22.22 8.16 -0.40
C TYR A 14 21.04 8.91 -1.01
N ILE A 15 21.30 10.02 -1.70
CA ILE A 15 20.26 10.80 -2.37
C ILE A 15 19.56 9.94 -3.42
N VAL A 16 20.32 9.21 -4.25
CA VAL A 16 19.76 8.32 -5.27
C VAL A 16 18.88 7.23 -4.65
N ARG A 17 19.35 6.55 -3.61
CA ARG A 17 18.60 5.50 -2.90
C ARG A 17 17.27 6.00 -2.36
N LEU A 18 17.29 7.14 -1.67
CA LEU A 18 16.11 7.72 -1.07
C LEU A 18 15.14 8.29 -2.09
N THR A 19 15.66 8.97 -3.13
CA THR A 19 14.84 9.54 -4.21
C THR A 19 14.15 8.43 -5.00
N LEU A 20 14.87 7.36 -5.32
CA LEU A 20 14.30 6.23 -6.05
C LEU A 20 13.22 5.53 -5.22
N ALA A 21 13.44 5.32 -3.93
CA ALA A 21 12.43 4.75 -3.03
C ALA A 21 11.16 5.61 -2.99
N LEU A 22 11.31 6.94 -2.89
CA LEU A 22 10.20 7.89 -2.92
C LEU A 22 9.43 7.80 -4.23
N VAL A 23 10.13 7.79 -5.38
CA VAL A 23 9.50 7.73 -6.71
C VAL A 23 8.75 6.43 -6.92
N LEU A 24 9.38 5.28 -6.61
CA LEU A 24 8.77 3.97 -6.81
C LEU A 24 7.59 3.74 -5.86
N GLY A 25 7.74 4.08 -4.59
CA GLY A 25 6.63 4.02 -3.62
C GLY A 25 5.51 5.00 -3.96
N GLY A 26 5.86 6.19 -4.44
CA GLY A 26 4.92 7.20 -4.91
C GLY A 26 4.12 6.73 -6.14
N ALA A 27 4.77 6.05 -7.09
CA ALA A 27 4.10 5.51 -8.28
C ALA A 27 3.00 4.50 -7.90
N ILE A 28 3.28 3.58 -6.98
CA ILE A 28 2.26 2.67 -6.44
C ILE A 28 1.17 3.46 -5.73
N GLY A 29 1.56 4.44 -4.90
CA GLY A 29 0.62 5.24 -4.13
C GLY A 29 -0.33 6.08 -4.99
N ILE A 30 0.13 6.62 -6.13
CA ILE A 30 -0.71 7.35 -7.10
C ILE A 30 -1.80 6.43 -7.65
N GLU A 31 -1.45 5.22 -8.06
CA GLU A 31 -2.41 4.23 -8.54
C GLU A 31 -3.45 3.90 -7.45
N ARG A 32 -3.00 3.73 -6.18
CA ARG A 32 -3.88 3.46 -5.05
C ARG A 32 -4.83 4.63 -4.74
N GLU A 33 -4.33 5.86 -4.80
CA GLU A 33 -5.12 7.07 -4.59
C GLU A 33 -6.14 7.28 -5.71
N TYR A 34 -5.72 7.09 -6.96
CA TYR A 34 -6.62 7.17 -8.12
C TYR A 34 -7.80 6.20 -8.00
N ARG A 35 -7.59 5.03 -7.38
CA ARG A 35 -8.63 4.02 -7.17
C ARG A 35 -9.35 4.15 -5.82
N ALA A 36 -9.19 5.25 -5.13
CA ALA A 36 -9.82 5.53 -3.82
C ALA A 36 -9.64 4.40 -2.80
N LYS A 37 -8.40 3.84 -2.71
CA LYS A 37 -8.05 2.84 -1.70
C LYS A 37 -7.66 3.51 -0.38
N GLU A 38 -7.72 2.74 0.71
CA GLU A 38 -7.53 3.20 2.10
C GLU A 38 -6.16 3.87 2.34
N ALA A 39 -5.11 3.44 1.63
CA ALA A 39 -3.80 4.06 1.64
C ALA A 39 -3.42 4.51 0.22
N GLY A 40 -3.20 5.81 0.06
CA GLY A 40 -2.86 6.46 -1.20
C GLY A 40 -1.38 6.88 -1.29
N PHE A 41 -1.13 7.94 -2.08
CA PHE A 41 0.20 8.45 -2.39
C PHE A 41 1.05 8.71 -1.14
N ARG A 42 0.50 9.48 -0.19
CA ARG A 42 1.24 9.90 1.02
C ARG A 42 1.72 8.72 1.84
N THR A 43 0.89 7.71 2.00
CA THR A 43 1.23 6.54 2.81
C THR A 43 2.31 5.70 2.14
N HIS A 44 2.17 5.42 0.85
CA HIS A 44 3.11 4.56 0.11
C HIS A 44 4.50 5.20 -0.02
N PHE A 45 4.59 6.50 -0.40
CA PHE A 45 5.91 7.12 -0.49
C PHE A 45 6.62 7.22 0.86
N LEU A 46 5.88 7.50 1.95
CA LEU A 46 6.45 7.55 3.30
C LEU A 46 6.96 6.17 3.75
N VAL A 47 6.22 5.11 3.47
CA VAL A 47 6.62 3.74 3.79
C VAL A 47 7.88 3.34 3.01
N ALA A 48 7.94 3.61 1.70
CA ALA A 48 9.12 3.31 0.88
C ALA A 48 10.34 4.12 1.32
N LEU A 49 10.18 5.43 1.49
CA LEU A 49 11.24 6.34 1.92
C LEU A 49 11.77 5.96 3.31
N GLY A 50 10.86 5.71 4.28
CA GLY A 50 11.22 5.32 5.64
C GLY A 50 11.98 3.99 5.66
N SER A 51 11.52 2.99 4.90
CA SER A 51 12.19 1.69 4.79
C SER A 51 13.59 1.82 4.17
N ALA A 52 13.75 2.63 3.13
CA ALA A 52 15.05 2.90 2.52
C ALA A 52 15.99 3.62 3.51
N LEU A 53 15.47 4.62 4.23
CA LEU A 53 16.24 5.37 5.22
C LEU A 53 16.72 4.47 6.37
N PHE A 54 15.85 3.63 6.92
CA PHE A 54 16.22 2.66 7.95
C PHE A 54 17.33 1.72 7.45
N CYS A 55 17.25 1.28 6.21
CA CYS A 55 18.27 0.43 5.60
C CYS A 55 19.62 1.17 5.46
N VAL A 56 19.62 2.41 4.97
CA VAL A 56 20.82 3.26 4.85
C VAL A 56 21.44 3.49 6.23
N VAL A 57 20.64 3.87 7.23
CA VAL A 57 21.11 4.06 8.61
C VAL A 57 21.73 2.78 9.17
N SER A 58 21.11 1.62 8.92
CA SER A 58 21.64 0.34 9.38
C SER A 58 22.99 -0.02 8.74
N GLN A 59 23.15 0.29 7.45
CA GLN A 59 24.39 -0.01 6.72
C GLN A 59 25.53 0.95 7.05
N PHE A 60 25.25 2.22 7.28
CA PHE A 60 26.25 3.27 7.33
C PHE A 60 26.28 4.08 8.64
N GLY A 61 25.23 4.02 9.46
CA GLY A 61 25.08 4.81 10.68
C GLY A 61 25.81 4.27 11.90
N PHE A 62 26.13 2.97 11.91
CA PHE A 62 26.77 2.31 13.05
C PHE A 62 28.21 1.86 12.72
N GLY A 63 29.08 1.79 13.73
CA GLY A 63 30.47 1.35 13.56
C GLY A 63 30.58 -0.09 13.02
N ILE A 64 31.77 -0.44 12.50
CA ILE A 64 32.01 -1.70 11.79
C ILE A 64 31.71 -2.93 12.65
N ASP A 65 32.00 -2.84 13.95
CA ASP A 65 31.86 -3.95 14.90
C ASP A 65 30.41 -4.21 15.35
N LEU A 66 29.47 -3.31 15.02
CA LEU A 66 28.05 -3.40 15.40
C LEU A 66 27.12 -3.59 14.21
N LYS A 67 27.68 -3.90 13.03
CA LYS A 67 26.90 -4.02 11.81
C LYS A 67 26.18 -5.36 11.71
N ASP A 68 24.88 -5.32 11.93
CA ASP A 68 23.95 -6.34 11.47
C ASP A 68 22.81 -5.67 10.68
N SER A 69 23.06 -5.39 9.42
CA SER A 69 22.09 -4.71 8.55
C SER A 69 20.82 -5.52 8.32
N SER A 70 20.85 -6.84 8.54
CA SER A 70 19.68 -7.71 8.39
C SER A 70 18.66 -7.50 9.51
N ARG A 71 19.10 -7.13 10.70
CA ARG A 71 18.21 -6.89 11.86
C ARG A 71 17.23 -5.77 11.61
N VAL A 72 17.68 -4.67 11.01
CA VAL A 72 16.79 -3.54 10.71
C VAL A 72 15.79 -3.92 9.62
N ALA A 73 16.22 -4.62 8.59
CA ALA A 73 15.31 -5.14 7.56
C ALA A 73 14.22 -6.04 8.19
N ALA A 74 14.59 -6.95 9.09
CA ALA A 74 13.64 -7.79 9.81
C ALA A 74 12.63 -6.96 10.64
N GLN A 75 13.08 -5.88 11.30
CA GLN A 75 12.21 -4.99 12.07
C GLN A 75 11.27 -4.18 11.17
N VAL A 76 11.70 -3.74 9.99
CA VAL A 76 10.83 -3.07 9.03
C VAL A 76 9.74 -4.03 8.55
N VAL A 77 10.09 -5.27 8.21
CA VAL A 77 9.13 -6.30 7.77
C VAL A 77 8.11 -6.62 8.87
N SER A 78 8.55 -6.69 10.13
CA SER A 78 7.65 -6.89 11.28
C SER A 78 6.80 -5.66 11.55
N GLY A 79 7.41 -4.47 11.54
CA GLY A 79 6.77 -3.20 11.89
C GLY A 79 5.69 -2.77 10.90
N ILE A 80 5.86 -3.03 9.60
CA ILE A 80 4.86 -2.71 8.59
C ILE A 80 3.55 -3.50 8.79
N GLY A 81 3.62 -4.63 9.48
CA GLY A 81 2.44 -5.42 9.82
C GLY A 81 1.43 -4.64 10.66
N PHE A 82 1.88 -3.78 11.56
CA PHE A 82 1.02 -2.90 12.35
C PHE A 82 0.28 -1.88 11.47
N LEU A 83 0.98 -1.23 10.54
CA LEU A 83 0.37 -0.29 9.60
C LEU A 83 -0.59 -1.01 8.64
N GLY A 84 -0.19 -2.18 8.12
CA GLY A 84 -1.04 -3.02 7.29
C GLY A 84 -2.33 -3.42 8.00
N ALA A 85 -2.24 -3.90 9.23
CA ALA A 85 -3.41 -4.25 10.04
C ALA A 85 -4.34 -3.05 10.26
N GLY A 86 -3.78 -1.85 10.44
CA GLY A 86 -4.54 -0.60 10.58
C GLY A 86 -5.36 -0.22 9.34
N THR A 87 -5.06 -0.78 8.16
CA THR A 87 -5.84 -0.54 6.93
C THR A 87 -6.94 -1.57 6.72
N ILE A 88 -6.98 -2.65 7.50
CA ILE A 88 -7.98 -3.70 7.37
C ILE A 88 -9.20 -3.33 8.21
N ILE A 89 -10.32 -3.11 7.55
CA ILE A 89 -11.59 -2.74 8.18
C ILE A 89 -12.54 -3.91 8.08
N PHE A 90 -13.05 -4.35 9.23
CA PHE A 90 -14.08 -5.37 9.32
C PHE A 90 -15.41 -4.71 9.67
N GLN A 91 -16.36 -4.72 8.74
CA GLN A 91 -17.66 -4.09 8.92
C GLN A 91 -18.77 -4.96 8.32
N LYS A 92 -19.79 -5.27 9.12
CA LYS A 92 -21.00 -6.00 8.68
C LYS A 92 -20.71 -7.22 7.78
N ASN A 93 -19.83 -8.14 8.19
CA ASN A 93 -19.39 -9.32 7.44
C ASN A 93 -18.58 -9.04 6.15
N VAL A 94 -18.17 -7.82 5.90
CA VAL A 94 -17.29 -7.45 4.78
C VAL A 94 -15.93 -7.07 5.32
N VAL A 95 -14.87 -7.65 4.73
CA VAL A 95 -13.47 -7.29 5.03
C VAL A 95 -12.94 -6.43 3.89
N ARG A 96 -12.49 -5.22 4.19
CA ARG A 96 -11.86 -4.29 3.24
C ARG A 96 -10.41 -4.03 3.63
N GLY A 97 -9.60 -3.54 2.69
CA GLY A 97 -8.22 -3.13 2.97
C GLY A 97 -7.16 -4.23 2.89
N LEU A 98 -7.50 -5.51 2.65
CA LEU A 98 -6.52 -6.60 2.56
C LEU A 98 -5.47 -6.35 1.45
N THR A 99 -5.91 -5.94 0.27
CA THR A 99 -5.00 -5.60 -0.85
C THR A 99 -4.16 -4.37 -0.52
N THR A 100 -4.72 -3.40 0.20
CA THR A 100 -4.00 -2.21 0.67
C THR A 100 -2.91 -2.59 1.67
N ALA A 101 -3.21 -3.46 2.63
CA ALA A 101 -2.22 -3.98 3.59
C ALA A 101 -1.07 -4.72 2.88
N ALA A 102 -1.39 -5.60 1.93
CA ALA A 102 -0.39 -6.29 1.10
C ALA A 102 0.44 -5.31 0.26
N GLY A 103 -0.19 -4.26 -0.30
CA GLY A 103 0.47 -3.19 -1.04
C GLY A 103 1.49 -2.44 -0.20
N LEU A 104 1.15 -2.07 1.03
CA LEU A 104 2.06 -1.42 1.97
C LEU A 104 3.25 -2.32 2.33
N TRP A 105 3.01 -3.62 2.50
CA TRP A 105 4.05 -4.59 2.81
C TRP A 105 5.07 -4.70 1.66
N VAL A 106 4.61 -4.80 0.41
CA VAL A 106 5.48 -4.81 -0.78
C VAL A 106 6.19 -3.47 -0.97
N THR A 107 5.51 -2.35 -0.71
CA THR A 107 6.12 -1.01 -0.79
C THR A 107 7.29 -0.86 0.19
N ALA A 108 7.17 -1.40 1.40
CA ALA A 108 8.27 -1.43 2.36
C ALA A 108 9.45 -2.26 1.84
N ALA A 109 9.20 -3.42 1.22
CA ALA A 109 10.23 -4.26 0.60
C ALA A 109 10.95 -3.54 -0.56
N ILE A 110 10.21 -2.80 -1.40
CA ILE A 110 10.77 -1.96 -2.47
C ILE A 110 11.67 -0.88 -1.86
N GLY A 111 11.25 -0.23 -0.78
CA GLY A 111 12.05 0.74 -0.05
C GLY A 111 13.35 0.13 0.49
N LEU A 112 13.29 -1.05 1.11
CA LEU A 112 14.49 -1.79 1.56
C LEU A 112 15.42 -2.10 0.39
N ALA A 113 14.90 -2.56 -0.73
CA ALA A 113 15.69 -2.85 -1.93
C ALA A 113 16.40 -1.59 -2.47
N CYS A 114 15.74 -0.43 -2.50
CA CYS A 114 16.37 0.84 -2.82
C CYS A 114 17.47 1.20 -1.80
N GLY A 115 17.19 1.05 -0.51
CA GLY A 115 18.14 1.32 0.56
C GLY A 115 19.40 0.45 0.51
N THR A 116 19.29 -0.80 0.05
CA THR A 116 20.43 -1.71 -0.17
C THR A 116 21.16 -1.48 -1.48
N GLY A 117 20.64 -0.62 -2.37
CA GLY A 117 21.21 -0.39 -3.71
C GLY A 117 20.75 -1.40 -4.78
N MET A 118 19.77 -2.24 -4.48
CA MET A 118 19.20 -3.22 -5.43
C MET A 118 18.17 -2.54 -6.37
N PHE A 119 18.59 -1.53 -7.10
CA PHE A 119 17.70 -0.65 -7.89
C PHE A 119 16.92 -1.39 -8.97
N VAL A 120 17.56 -2.33 -9.64
CA VAL A 120 16.92 -3.14 -10.69
C VAL A 120 15.79 -4.00 -10.10
N ALA A 121 16.05 -4.66 -8.98
CA ALA A 121 15.04 -5.47 -8.31
C ALA A 121 13.86 -4.61 -7.81
N ALA A 122 14.14 -3.44 -7.22
CA ALA A 122 13.12 -2.51 -6.77
C ALA A 122 12.23 -2.04 -7.94
N THR A 123 12.84 -1.68 -9.07
CA THR A 123 12.12 -1.20 -10.25
C THR A 123 11.26 -2.31 -10.87
N ILE A 124 11.83 -3.51 -11.05
CA ILE A 124 11.08 -4.66 -11.58
C ILE A 124 9.91 -5.00 -10.66
N ALA A 125 10.13 -5.05 -9.33
CA ALA A 125 9.07 -5.33 -8.38
C ALA A 125 7.95 -4.28 -8.47
N THR A 126 8.28 -2.99 -8.58
CA THR A 126 7.29 -1.92 -8.74
C THR A 126 6.46 -2.10 -10.01
N VAL A 127 7.11 -2.39 -11.15
CA VAL A 127 6.41 -2.65 -12.42
C VAL A 127 5.49 -3.85 -12.30
N MET A 128 5.96 -4.95 -11.70
CA MET A 128 5.13 -6.14 -11.49
C MET A 128 3.92 -5.87 -10.60
N VAL A 129 4.11 -5.08 -9.53
CA VAL A 129 3.00 -4.68 -8.65
C VAL A 129 1.96 -3.86 -9.42
N LEU A 130 2.40 -2.83 -10.16
CA LEU A 130 1.49 -1.98 -10.93
C LEU A 130 0.75 -2.79 -12.01
N LEU A 131 1.43 -3.65 -12.73
CA LEU A 131 0.80 -4.55 -13.71
C LEU A 131 -0.18 -5.51 -13.04
N GLY A 132 0.18 -6.13 -11.92
CA GLY A 132 -0.70 -7.04 -11.20
C GLY A 132 -1.97 -6.36 -10.70
N LEU A 133 -1.85 -5.14 -10.18
CA LEU A 133 -2.98 -4.34 -9.73
C LEU A 133 -3.90 -3.91 -10.89
N GLU A 134 -3.34 -3.59 -12.07
CA GLU A 134 -4.08 -3.18 -13.24
C GLU A 134 -4.75 -4.37 -13.94
N VAL A 135 -4.01 -5.46 -14.16
CA VAL A 135 -4.52 -6.67 -14.83
C VAL A 135 -5.70 -7.26 -14.06
N ILE A 136 -5.61 -7.35 -12.74
CA ILE A 136 -6.71 -7.85 -11.91
C ILE A 136 -7.95 -6.96 -12.07
N ASN A 137 -7.78 -5.65 -12.08
CA ASN A 137 -8.89 -4.72 -12.26
C ASN A 137 -9.51 -4.76 -13.67
N ALA A 138 -8.71 -5.08 -14.69
CA ALA A 138 -9.21 -5.25 -16.06
C ALA A 138 -9.95 -6.58 -16.27
N LEU A 139 -9.55 -7.64 -15.56
CA LEU A 139 -10.16 -8.98 -15.69
C LEU A 139 -11.39 -9.19 -14.81
N ILE A 140 -11.48 -8.53 -13.65
CA ILE A 140 -12.55 -8.74 -12.67
C ILE A 140 -13.84 -7.94 -12.90
N PRO A 141 -13.98 -6.91 -13.75
CA PRO A 141 -15.27 -6.25 -13.98
C PRO A 141 -16.40 -7.22 -14.40
N GLN A 142 -16.04 -8.40 -14.91
CA GLN A 142 -17.01 -9.41 -15.34
C GLN A 142 -17.36 -10.46 -14.25
N LEU A 143 -16.66 -10.49 -13.12
CA LEU A 143 -16.84 -11.48 -12.04
C LEU A 143 -17.31 -10.87 -10.70
N GLY A 144 -17.35 -9.56 -10.58
CA GLY A 144 -17.71 -8.87 -9.34
C GLY A 144 -19.17 -8.49 -9.28
N MET A 145 -19.95 -9.10 -8.39
CA MET A 145 -21.18 -8.50 -7.92
C MET A 145 -20.82 -7.15 -7.26
N SER A 146 -21.18 -6.06 -7.92
CA SER A 146 -21.04 -4.71 -7.34
C SER A 146 -22.11 -4.53 -6.28
N THR A 147 -21.72 -4.62 -5.01
CA THR A 147 -22.63 -4.28 -3.91
C THR A 147 -22.65 -2.75 -3.78
N VAL A 148 -23.78 -2.15 -4.07
CA VAL A 148 -24.03 -0.73 -3.87
C VAL A 148 -24.83 -0.57 -2.58
N GLU A 149 -24.29 0.14 -1.60
CA GLU A 149 -25.02 0.47 -0.37
C GLU A 149 -25.83 1.74 -0.63
N LEU A 150 -27.15 1.59 -0.72
CA LEU A 150 -28.08 2.72 -0.84
C LEU A 150 -28.70 2.99 0.51
N SER A 151 -28.41 4.16 1.07
CA SER A 151 -29.06 4.66 2.26
C SER A 151 -30.12 5.69 1.86
N PHE A 152 -31.38 5.39 2.09
CA PHE A 152 -32.49 6.31 1.82
C PHE A 152 -33.47 6.30 2.97
N SER A 153 -34.14 7.44 3.14
CA SER A 153 -35.23 7.59 4.10
C SER A 153 -36.54 7.70 3.34
N ALA A 154 -37.50 6.85 3.70
CA ALA A 154 -38.83 6.87 3.10
C ALA A 154 -39.90 7.21 4.13
N PRO A 155 -40.94 7.94 3.76
CA PRO A 155 -41.98 8.37 4.69
C PRO A 155 -42.90 7.23 5.16
N THR A 156 -42.97 6.12 4.40
CA THR A 156 -43.81 4.97 4.75
C THR A 156 -43.11 3.64 4.42
N THR A 157 -43.41 2.60 5.19
CA THR A 157 -42.90 1.23 4.98
C THR A 157 -43.39 0.64 3.64
N GLU A 158 -44.55 1.08 3.16
CA GLU A 158 -45.13 0.65 1.87
C GLU A 158 -44.26 1.11 0.71
N SER A 159 -43.80 2.36 0.71
CA SER A 159 -42.90 2.90 -0.31
C SER A 159 -41.55 2.14 -0.38
N VAL A 160 -41.04 1.68 0.76
CA VAL A 160 -39.83 0.85 0.81
C VAL A 160 -40.08 -0.51 0.16
N ARG A 161 -41.21 -1.15 0.44
CA ARG A 161 -41.58 -2.44 -0.14
C ARG A 161 -41.73 -2.36 -1.65
N GLU A 162 -42.39 -1.34 -2.14
CA GLU A 162 -42.62 -1.11 -3.57
C GLU A 162 -41.28 -0.89 -4.31
N PHE A 163 -40.38 -0.09 -3.72
CA PHE A 163 -39.03 0.10 -4.22
C PHE A 163 -38.22 -1.18 -4.28
N ILE A 164 -38.22 -2.00 -3.22
CA ILE A 164 -37.54 -3.29 -3.17
C ILE A 164 -38.11 -4.27 -4.21
N ALA A 165 -39.42 -4.30 -4.39
CA ALA A 165 -40.07 -5.15 -5.36
C ALA A 165 -39.63 -4.77 -6.79
N HIS A 166 -39.52 -3.47 -7.09
CA HIS A 166 -39.06 -2.97 -8.37
C HIS A 166 -37.58 -3.34 -8.65
N MET A 167 -36.71 -3.17 -7.66
CA MET A 167 -35.29 -3.53 -7.75
C MET A 167 -35.09 -5.04 -7.97
N ARG A 168 -35.87 -5.87 -7.29
CA ARG A 168 -35.84 -7.33 -7.50
C ARG A 168 -36.36 -7.76 -8.87
N HIS A 169 -37.36 -7.05 -9.40
CA HIS A 169 -37.86 -7.29 -10.76
C HIS A 169 -36.77 -6.98 -11.81
N ASP A 170 -35.90 -6.00 -11.55
CA ASP A 170 -34.78 -5.65 -12.40
C ASP A 170 -33.54 -6.55 -12.20
N GLY A 171 -33.69 -7.66 -11.45
CA GLY A 171 -32.65 -8.67 -11.28
C GLY A 171 -31.60 -8.32 -10.22
N MET A 172 -31.83 -7.32 -9.39
CA MET A 172 -30.91 -6.94 -8.32
C MET A 172 -31.21 -7.73 -7.04
N ASP A 173 -30.17 -8.28 -6.41
CA ASP A 173 -30.29 -8.93 -5.09
C ASP A 173 -30.24 -7.86 -4.00
N VAL A 174 -31.40 -7.58 -3.37
CA VAL A 174 -31.52 -6.54 -2.35
C VAL A 174 -31.48 -7.16 -0.98
N GLN A 175 -30.42 -6.86 -0.21
CA GLN A 175 -30.29 -7.21 1.20
C GLN A 175 -30.65 -6.00 2.05
N LEU A 176 -31.65 -6.15 2.93
CA LEU A 176 -32.02 -5.13 3.90
C LEU A 176 -31.18 -5.27 5.16
N TYR A 177 -30.63 -4.14 5.57
CA TYR A 177 -30.05 -4.00 6.90
C TYR A 177 -30.87 -2.93 7.66
N GLU A 178 -31.49 -3.33 8.76
CA GLU A 178 -32.10 -2.40 9.74
C GLU A 178 -31.04 -1.81 10.66
#